data_590a8cdad5fe68639856a0b5ec64c5f0
#
_entry.id   590a8cdad5fe68639856a0b5ec64c5f0
#
_cell.length_a   1.000
_cell.length_b   1.000
_cell.length_c   1.000
_cell.angle_alpha   90.00
_cell.angle_beta   90.00
_cell.angle_gamma   90.00
#
_symmetry.space_group_name_H-M   'P 1'
#
loop_
_entity.id
_entity.type
_entity.pdbx_description
1 polymer ?
#
loop_
_entity_poly.entity_id
_entity_poly.type
_entity_poly.pdbx_seq_one_letter_code
_entity_poly.pdbx_strand_id
1 'polypeptide(L)'
;MRLLLIEDDDAYQLAMAAHLQHLDGVDRVHVASDGEQALEFLQSELVDLVLLDLMLPGIGGLVTCRHITSSSTMPVLILTSQDDPGWVQQMWQAGARGYLHKELGFQQVEIALAALMAGASWWDYKATAALQQATGSLASACPEQTRQLDSLTSREREVLTCIAEGEDNRTIALRLGIGEGTVRSHVHVLLQKLQVSNRTQAALLWLGQVPNNAHKITPPILGDAP
;
A
#
# COMPACT_ATOMS: atom_id res chain seq x y z
N MET A 1 8.10 -9.52 -28.12
CA MET A 1 7.53 -9.84 -26.78
C MET A 1 6.15 -10.47 -26.90
N ARG A 2 5.81 -11.38 -26.01
CA ARG A 2 4.49 -12.05 -25.92
C ARG A 2 3.70 -11.42 -24.78
N LEU A 3 2.49 -10.98 -25.07
CA LEU A 3 1.63 -10.29 -24.13
C LEU A 3 0.42 -11.16 -23.76
N LEU A 4 -0.07 -11.02 -22.54
CA LEU A 4 -1.37 -11.53 -22.11
C LEU A 4 -2.23 -10.33 -21.70
N LEU A 5 -3.34 -10.12 -22.40
CA LEU A 5 -4.37 -9.14 -22.06
C LEU A 5 -5.52 -9.84 -21.34
N ILE A 6 -5.85 -9.41 -20.14
CA ILE A 6 -6.94 -9.95 -19.31
C ILE A 6 -7.99 -8.86 -19.16
N GLU A 7 -9.14 -9.05 -19.82
CA GLU A 7 -10.18 -8.04 -20.00
C GLU A 7 -11.51 -8.73 -20.28
N ASP A 8 -12.56 -8.37 -19.56
CA ASP A 8 -13.91 -8.96 -19.72
C ASP A 8 -14.82 -8.19 -20.67
N ASP A 9 -14.52 -6.93 -20.98
CA ASP A 9 -15.23 -6.18 -22.02
C ASP A 9 -14.73 -6.60 -23.40
N ASP A 10 -15.52 -7.38 -24.14
CA ASP A 10 -15.18 -7.90 -25.45
C ASP A 10 -14.78 -6.82 -26.45
N ALA A 11 -15.42 -5.65 -26.41
CA ALA A 11 -15.16 -4.55 -27.35
C ALA A 11 -13.80 -3.91 -27.06
N TYR A 12 -13.50 -3.64 -25.79
CA TYR A 12 -12.21 -3.10 -25.38
C TYR A 12 -11.10 -4.12 -25.57
N GLN A 13 -11.33 -5.39 -25.22
CA GLN A 13 -10.39 -6.50 -25.42
C GLN A 13 -9.97 -6.61 -26.88
N LEU A 14 -10.95 -6.67 -27.80
CA LEU A 14 -10.69 -6.78 -29.24
C LEU A 14 -9.90 -5.57 -29.77
N ALA A 15 -10.32 -4.36 -29.41
CA ALA A 15 -9.66 -3.14 -29.86
C ALA A 15 -8.24 -3.03 -29.32
N MET A 16 -8.03 -3.30 -28.02
CA MET A 16 -6.71 -3.23 -27.40
C MET A 16 -5.80 -4.35 -27.90
N ALA A 17 -6.28 -5.58 -28.06
CA ALA A 17 -5.49 -6.67 -28.61
C ALA A 17 -5.02 -6.37 -30.03
N ALA A 18 -5.91 -5.84 -30.89
CA ALA A 18 -5.57 -5.42 -32.24
C ALA A 18 -4.52 -4.29 -32.24
N HIS A 19 -4.66 -3.30 -31.35
CA HIS A 19 -3.70 -2.21 -31.19
C HIS A 19 -2.33 -2.75 -30.77
N LEU A 20 -2.28 -3.57 -29.73
CA LEU A 20 -1.03 -4.17 -29.22
C LEU A 20 -0.32 -5.02 -30.26
N GLN A 21 -1.07 -5.78 -31.07
CA GLN A 21 -0.49 -6.64 -32.11
C GLN A 21 0.20 -5.85 -33.24
N HIS A 22 -0.13 -4.56 -33.39
CA HIS A 22 0.51 -3.68 -34.38
C HIS A 22 1.72 -2.91 -33.84
N LEU A 23 2.02 -3.02 -32.54
CA LEU A 23 3.17 -2.36 -31.95
C LEU A 23 4.48 -3.09 -32.33
N ASP A 24 5.51 -2.32 -32.61
CA ASP A 24 6.84 -2.85 -32.89
C ASP A 24 7.37 -3.68 -31.73
N GLY A 25 7.88 -4.88 -32.03
CA GLY A 25 8.45 -5.79 -31.04
C GLY A 25 7.42 -6.66 -30.29
N VAL A 26 6.13 -6.57 -30.61
CA VAL A 26 5.10 -7.49 -30.14
C VAL A 26 4.97 -8.67 -31.11
N ASP A 27 5.33 -9.87 -30.65
CA ASP A 27 5.26 -11.10 -31.46
C ASP A 27 3.86 -11.71 -31.40
N ARG A 28 3.22 -11.67 -30.23
CA ARG A 28 1.90 -12.25 -30.01
C ARG A 28 1.17 -11.60 -28.84
N VAL A 29 -0.12 -11.43 -28.99
CA VAL A 29 -1.05 -11.04 -27.92
C VAL A 29 -2.01 -12.21 -27.68
N HIS A 30 -2.02 -12.72 -26.45
CA HIS A 30 -3.02 -13.66 -25.96
C HIS A 30 -4.08 -12.89 -25.18
N VAL A 31 -5.30 -13.41 -25.15
CA VAL A 31 -6.42 -12.79 -24.44
C VAL A 31 -7.05 -13.78 -23.47
N ALA A 32 -7.52 -13.28 -22.34
CA ALA A 32 -8.34 -14.00 -21.37
C ALA A 32 -9.46 -13.08 -20.92
N SER A 33 -10.64 -13.62 -20.62
CA SER A 33 -11.82 -12.84 -20.23
C SER A 33 -12.00 -12.76 -18.70
N ASP A 34 -11.21 -13.52 -17.94
CA ASP A 34 -11.25 -13.54 -16.47
C ASP A 34 -9.90 -13.97 -15.88
N GLY A 35 -9.79 -13.86 -14.54
CA GLY A 35 -8.55 -14.20 -13.84
C GLY A 35 -8.25 -15.68 -13.82
N GLU A 36 -9.26 -16.54 -13.73
CA GLU A 36 -9.13 -18.00 -13.71
C GLU A 36 -8.54 -18.53 -15.02
N GLN A 37 -9.10 -18.09 -16.14
CA GLN A 37 -8.61 -18.43 -17.47
C GLN A 37 -7.16 -17.96 -17.68
N ALA A 38 -6.86 -16.75 -17.22
CA ALA A 38 -5.50 -16.21 -17.28
C ALA A 38 -4.50 -17.04 -16.47
N LEU A 39 -4.85 -17.42 -15.24
CA LEU A 39 -3.98 -18.23 -14.38
C LEU A 39 -3.79 -19.64 -14.94
N GLU A 40 -4.82 -20.25 -15.53
CA GLU A 40 -4.71 -21.53 -16.21
C GLU A 40 -3.75 -21.44 -17.41
N PHE A 41 -3.93 -20.41 -18.26
CA PHE A 41 -3.07 -20.14 -19.40
C PHE A 41 -1.59 -20.00 -19.00
N LEU A 42 -1.30 -19.27 -17.92
CA LEU A 42 0.06 -19.04 -17.44
C LEU A 42 0.74 -20.27 -16.84
N GLN A 43 0.02 -21.37 -16.61
CA GLN A 43 0.63 -22.65 -16.19
C GLN A 43 1.36 -23.34 -17.35
N SER A 44 0.93 -23.14 -18.59
CA SER A 44 1.45 -23.83 -19.77
C SER A 44 2.19 -22.93 -20.75
N GLU A 45 1.87 -21.63 -20.74
CA GLU A 45 2.38 -20.68 -21.72
C GLU A 45 3.24 -19.59 -21.07
N LEU A 46 4.31 -19.23 -21.74
CA LEU A 46 5.19 -18.15 -21.31
C LEU A 46 4.80 -16.84 -21.97
N VAL A 47 4.63 -15.81 -21.17
CA VAL A 47 4.46 -14.42 -21.61
C VAL A 47 5.52 -13.53 -20.98
N ASP A 48 5.76 -12.38 -21.59
CA ASP A 48 6.80 -11.47 -21.14
C ASP A 48 6.20 -10.34 -20.28
N LEU A 49 4.88 -10.04 -20.44
CA LEU A 49 4.17 -9.03 -19.67
C LEU A 49 2.66 -9.28 -19.70
N VAL A 50 1.98 -8.98 -18.60
CA VAL A 50 0.53 -9.04 -18.47
C VAL A 50 -0.07 -7.64 -18.40
N LEU A 51 -1.11 -7.40 -19.21
CA LEU A 51 -2.02 -6.27 -19.07
C LEU A 51 -3.29 -6.80 -18.41
N LEU A 52 -3.70 -6.17 -17.31
CA LEU A 52 -4.75 -6.71 -16.43
C LEU A 52 -5.79 -5.65 -16.11
N ASP A 53 -7.05 -5.89 -16.47
CA ASP A 53 -8.13 -5.08 -15.92
C ASP A 53 -8.34 -5.37 -14.43
N LEU A 54 -8.72 -4.32 -13.72
CA LEU A 54 -9.03 -4.36 -12.31
C LEU A 54 -10.38 -5.02 -12.03
N MET A 55 -11.38 -4.73 -12.88
CA MET A 55 -12.79 -5.06 -12.66
C MET A 55 -13.23 -6.35 -13.34
N LEU A 56 -12.43 -7.39 -13.21
CA LEU A 56 -12.74 -8.71 -13.78
C LEU A 56 -13.83 -9.44 -12.97
N PRO A 57 -14.64 -10.29 -13.63
CA PRO A 57 -15.50 -11.25 -12.94
C PRO A 57 -14.69 -12.33 -12.19
N GLY A 58 -15.38 -13.19 -11.45
CA GLY A 58 -14.75 -14.31 -10.74
C GLY A 58 -13.87 -13.86 -9.58
N ILE A 59 -12.61 -14.27 -9.57
CA ILE A 59 -11.64 -13.93 -8.51
C ILE A 59 -11.23 -12.45 -8.52
N GLY A 60 -11.50 -11.72 -9.61
CA GLY A 60 -11.20 -10.30 -9.76
C GLY A 60 -9.74 -9.95 -10.00
N GLY A 61 -9.48 -8.73 -10.52
CA GLY A 61 -8.14 -8.31 -10.93
C GLY A 61 -7.11 -8.25 -9.79
N LEU A 62 -7.51 -7.85 -8.58
CA LEU A 62 -6.59 -7.78 -7.44
C LEU A 62 -6.04 -9.16 -7.04
N VAL A 63 -6.90 -10.15 -6.97
CA VAL A 63 -6.51 -11.53 -6.61
C VAL A 63 -5.65 -12.12 -7.73
N THR A 64 -6.05 -11.91 -8.98
CA THR A 64 -5.28 -12.33 -10.17
C THR A 64 -3.88 -11.72 -10.16
N CYS A 65 -3.76 -10.40 -9.91
CA CYS A 65 -2.47 -9.71 -9.82
C CYS A 65 -1.57 -10.35 -8.75
N ARG A 66 -2.10 -10.59 -7.53
CA ARG A 66 -1.33 -11.23 -6.44
C ARG A 66 -0.85 -12.62 -6.80
N HIS A 67 -1.67 -13.43 -7.45
CA HIS A 67 -1.26 -14.77 -7.89
C HIS A 67 -0.11 -14.71 -8.89
N ILE A 68 -0.21 -13.84 -9.90
CA ILE A 68 0.83 -13.68 -10.91
C ILE A 68 2.15 -13.21 -10.28
N THR A 69 2.10 -12.16 -9.47
CA THR A 69 3.31 -11.53 -8.89
C THR A 69 3.95 -12.37 -7.79
N SER A 70 3.19 -13.24 -7.11
CA SER A 70 3.73 -14.16 -6.11
C SER A 70 4.43 -15.38 -6.72
N SER A 71 4.04 -15.77 -7.94
CA SER A 71 4.57 -16.95 -8.64
C SER A 71 5.64 -16.61 -9.69
N SER A 72 5.77 -15.35 -10.09
CA SER A 72 6.71 -14.92 -11.13
C SER A 72 7.20 -13.48 -10.92
N THR A 73 8.30 -13.14 -11.60
CA THR A 73 8.83 -11.77 -11.67
C THR A 73 8.30 -10.98 -12.88
N MET A 74 7.36 -11.55 -13.60
CA MET A 74 6.76 -10.98 -14.79
C MET A 74 6.06 -9.66 -14.46
N PRO A 75 6.29 -8.58 -15.21
CA PRO A 75 5.63 -7.31 -14.97
C PRO A 75 4.13 -7.38 -15.26
N VAL A 76 3.34 -6.80 -14.37
CA VAL A 76 1.91 -6.62 -14.51
C VAL A 76 1.61 -5.14 -14.66
N LEU A 77 0.99 -4.75 -15.79
CA LEU A 77 0.44 -3.44 -16.05
C LEU A 77 -1.08 -3.48 -15.83
N ILE A 78 -1.55 -2.71 -14.88
CA ILE A 78 -3.00 -2.56 -14.64
C ILE A 78 -3.57 -1.60 -15.69
N LEU A 79 -4.64 -2.02 -16.36
CA LEU A 79 -5.48 -1.20 -17.23
C LEU A 79 -6.87 -1.09 -16.61
N THR A 80 -7.34 0.11 -16.28
CA THR A 80 -8.63 0.25 -15.60
C THR A 80 -9.33 1.55 -15.90
N SER A 81 -10.67 1.55 -15.81
CA SER A 81 -11.49 2.75 -15.85
C SER A 81 -11.82 3.29 -14.45
N GLN A 82 -11.24 2.71 -13.38
CA GLN A 82 -11.52 3.13 -12.01
C GLN A 82 -10.69 4.35 -11.61
N ASP A 83 -11.38 5.37 -11.10
CA ASP A 83 -10.76 6.63 -10.64
C ASP A 83 -10.46 6.64 -9.12
N ASP A 84 -10.85 5.59 -8.37
CA ASP A 84 -10.63 5.54 -6.92
C ASP A 84 -9.13 5.34 -6.58
N PRO A 85 -8.50 6.32 -5.91
CA PRO A 85 -7.08 6.24 -5.51
C PRO A 85 -6.74 5.02 -4.64
N GLY A 86 -7.72 4.46 -3.93
CA GLY A 86 -7.53 3.28 -3.09
C GLY A 86 -7.08 2.05 -3.88
N TRP A 87 -7.53 1.91 -5.12
CA TRP A 87 -7.09 0.82 -5.99
C TRP A 87 -5.63 0.91 -6.39
N VAL A 88 -5.13 2.10 -6.62
CA VAL A 88 -3.70 2.31 -6.96
C VAL A 88 -2.78 1.74 -5.86
N GLN A 89 -3.10 2.05 -4.60
CA GLN A 89 -2.33 1.54 -3.46
C GLN A 89 -2.44 0.01 -3.34
N GLN A 90 -3.64 -0.55 -3.52
CA GLN A 90 -3.84 -2.00 -3.45
C GLN A 90 -3.08 -2.73 -4.55
N MET A 91 -3.05 -2.20 -5.78
CA MET A 91 -2.30 -2.76 -6.90
C MET A 91 -0.79 -2.66 -6.70
N TRP A 92 -0.32 -1.52 -6.16
CA TRP A 92 1.08 -1.39 -5.74
C TRP A 92 1.48 -2.47 -4.73
N GLN A 93 0.66 -2.67 -3.69
CA GLN A 93 0.90 -3.70 -2.66
C GLN A 93 0.77 -5.13 -3.21
N ALA A 94 -0.05 -5.31 -4.24
CA ALA A 94 -0.19 -6.58 -4.96
C ALA A 94 1.01 -6.88 -5.89
N GLY A 95 1.98 -5.96 -6.00
CA GLY A 95 3.19 -6.14 -6.80
C GLY A 95 3.06 -5.73 -8.27
N ALA A 96 1.98 -5.03 -8.65
CA ALA A 96 1.88 -4.45 -9.99
C ALA A 96 3.05 -3.50 -10.24
N ARG A 97 3.60 -3.52 -11.44
CA ARG A 97 4.69 -2.64 -11.86
C ARG A 97 4.23 -1.43 -12.67
N GLY A 98 2.98 -1.43 -13.11
CA GLY A 98 2.40 -0.31 -13.81
C GLY A 98 0.91 -0.16 -13.57
N TYR A 99 0.42 1.06 -13.76
CA TYR A 99 -0.98 1.42 -13.66
C TYR A 99 -1.30 2.49 -14.69
N LEU A 100 -2.29 2.23 -15.53
CA LEU A 100 -2.67 3.07 -16.65
C LEU A 100 -4.19 3.13 -16.76
N HIS A 101 -4.74 4.34 -16.77
CA HIS A 101 -6.17 4.53 -16.98
C HIS A 101 -6.56 4.22 -18.42
N LYS A 102 -7.67 3.48 -18.65
CA LYS A 102 -8.12 3.03 -19.97
C LYS A 102 -8.32 4.19 -20.97
N GLU A 103 -8.70 5.38 -20.50
CA GLU A 103 -8.80 6.57 -21.37
C GLU A 103 -7.49 6.94 -22.05
N LEU A 104 -6.36 6.68 -21.40
CA LEU A 104 -5.01 6.94 -21.92
C LEU A 104 -4.38 5.68 -22.54
N GLY A 105 -5.04 4.52 -22.42
CA GLY A 105 -4.51 3.22 -22.80
C GLY A 105 -3.91 3.21 -24.20
N PHE A 106 -4.70 3.55 -25.20
CA PHE A 106 -4.26 3.53 -26.60
C PHE A 106 -3.14 4.53 -26.94
N GLN A 107 -3.00 5.60 -26.16
CA GLN A 107 -1.98 6.63 -26.38
C GLN A 107 -0.66 6.35 -25.66
N GLN A 108 -0.73 5.67 -24.50
CA GLN A 108 0.41 5.55 -23.60
C GLN A 108 0.87 4.09 -23.37
N VAL A 109 0.11 3.10 -23.82
CA VAL A 109 0.44 1.69 -23.59
C VAL A 109 1.80 1.32 -24.17
N GLU A 110 2.16 1.80 -25.34
CA GLU A 110 3.46 1.52 -25.97
C GLU A 110 4.63 1.98 -25.07
N ILE A 111 4.56 3.21 -24.55
CA ILE A 111 5.59 3.75 -23.66
C ILE A 111 5.62 3.00 -22.34
N ALA A 112 4.44 2.64 -21.81
CA ALA A 112 4.32 1.86 -20.59
C ALA A 112 4.97 0.48 -20.75
N LEU A 113 4.68 -0.22 -21.85
CA LEU A 113 5.28 -1.51 -22.17
C LEU A 113 6.81 -1.42 -22.28
N ALA A 114 7.31 -0.43 -23.02
CA ALA A 114 8.74 -0.21 -23.16
C ALA A 114 9.44 0.04 -21.82
N ALA A 115 8.84 0.85 -20.94
CA ALA A 115 9.36 1.11 -19.60
C ALA A 115 9.42 -0.17 -18.75
N LEU A 116 8.34 -0.95 -18.73
CA LEU A 116 8.23 -2.18 -17.96
C LEU A 116 9.21 -3.25 -18.45
N MET A 117 9.37 -3.39 -19.77
CA MET A 117 10.33 -4.31 -20.38
C MET A 117 11.79 -3.90 -20.10
N ALA A 118 12.06 -2.61 -19.95
CA ALA A 118 13.36 -2.09 -19.50
C ALA A 118 13.61 -2.27 -17.99
N GLY A 119 12.66 -2.88 -17.24
CA GLY A 119 12.76 -3.09 -15.80
C GLY A 119 12.35 -1.89 -14.94
N ALA A 120 11.82 -0.82 -15.56
CA ALA A 120 11.26 0.33 -14.86
C ALA A 120 9.81 0.05 -14.39
N SER A 121 9.19 1.04 -13.77
CA SER A 121 7.78 1.05 -13.42
C SER A 121 7.08 2.16 -14.19
N TRP A 122 5.79 1.98 -14.48
CA TRP A 122 4.98 2.99 -15.16
C TRP A 122 3.70 3.28 -14.38
N TRP A 123 3.56 4.51 -13.90
CA TRP A 123 2.37 4.98 -13.19
C TRP A 123 1.91 6.26 -13.86
N ASP A 124 0.71 6.30 -14.40
CA ASP A 124 0.19 7.52 -14.99
C ASP A 124 0.10 8.66 -13.95
N TYR A 125 -0.24 9.86 -14.41
CA TYR A 125 -0.27 11.03 -13.52
C TYR A 125 -1.23 10.86 -12.35
N LYS A 126 -2.44 10.31 -12.61
CA LYS A 126 -3.45 10.08 -11.55
C LYS A 126 -2.95 9.06 -10.53
N ALA A 127 -2.39 7.96 -11.00
CA ALA A 127 -1.82 6.91 -10.16
C ALA A 127 -0.61 7.43 -9.35
N THR A 128 0.27 8.19 -9.97
CA THR A 128 1.41 8.82 -9.28
C THR A 128 0.94 9.77 -8.17
N ALA A 129 -0.06 10.62 -8.44
CA ALA A 129 -0.64 11.51 -7.43
C ALA A 129 -1.27 10.73 -6.28
N ALA A 130 -1.99 9.63 -6.56
CA ALA A 130 -2.57 8.76 -5.55
C ALA A 130 -1.49 8.09 -4.66
N LEU A 131 -0.40 7.61 -5.26
CA LEU A 131 0.72 7.04 -4.52
C LEU A 131 1.43 8.09 -3.65
N GLN A 132 1.61 9.33 -4.15
CA GLN A 132 2.19 10.42 -3.37
C GLN A 132 1.31 10.80 -2.18
N GLN A 133 -0.01 10.83 -2.37
CA GLN A 133 -0.95 11.06 -1.26
C GLN A 133 -0.91 9.90 -0.25
N ALA A 134 -0.85 8.67 -0.73
CA ALA A 134 -0.72 7.49 0.12
C ALA A 134 0.64 7.43 0.84
N THR A 135 1.76 7.79 0.17
CA THR A 135 3.10 7.85 0.77
C THR A 135 3.31 9.10 1.61
N GLY A 136 2.71 10.24 1.25
CA GLY A 136 2.61 11.42 2.11
C GLY A 136 1.79 11.13 3.37
N SER A 137 0.84 10.19 3.29
CA SER A 137 0.09 9.61 4.41
C SER A 137 0.83 8.46 5.11
N LEU A 138 1.89 7.89 4.53
CA LEU A 138 2.83 6.98 5.24
C LEU A 138 3.89 7.76 6.04
N ALA A 139 4.10 9.04 5.70
CA ALA A 139 4.74 10.03 6.57
C ALA A 139 3.73 10.68 7.54
N SER A 140 2.44 10.49 7.31
CA SER A 140 1.31 10.84 8.17
C SER A 140 0.44 9.59 8.21
N ALA A 141 0.48 8.88 9.33
CA ALA A 141 -0.41 7.76 9.64
C ALA A 141 -1.83 7.93 9.09
N CYS A 142 -2.54 6.83 8.83
CA CYS A 142 -3.97 6.80 8.47
C CYS A 142 -4.71 8.04 9.02
N PRO A 143 -5.46 8.80 8.20
CA PRO A 143 -6.12 10.04 8.67
C PRO A 143 -6.95 9.83 9.94
N GLU A 144 -7.52 8.66 10.11
CA GLU A 144 -8.26 8.25 11.31
C GLU A 144 -7.33 8.03 12.51
N GLN A 145 -6.21 7.34 12.31
CA GLN A 145 -5.22 7.07 13.36
C GLN A 145 -4.46 8.33 13.78
N THR A 146 -4.17 9.23 12.84
CA THR A 146 -3.57 10.54 13.14
C THR A 146 -4.53 11.41 13.92
N ARG A 147 -5.82 11.47 13.55
CA ARG A 147 -6.86 12.17 14.30
C ARG A 147 -7.02 11.59 15.71
N GLN A 148 -6.96 10.28 15.86
CA GLN A 148 -7.02 9.62 17.16
C GLN A 148 -5.83 10.01 18.03
N LEU A 149 -4.61 10.01 17.51
CA LEU A 149 -3.41 10.45 18.22
C LEU A 149 -3.40 11.95 18.50
N ASP A 150 -3.93 12.78 17.58
CA ASP A 150 -4.07 14.21 17.77
C ASP A 150 -5.12 14.57 18.84
N SER A 151 -6.09 13.67 19.08
CA SER A 151 -7.08 13.81 20.15
C SER A 151 -6.52 13.58 21.55
N LEU A 152 -5.29 13.03 21.67
CA LEU A 152 -4.64 12.80 22.95
C LEU A 152 -4.11 14.10 23.54
N THR A 153 -4.37 14.30 24.82
CA THR A 153 -3.73 15.36 25.61
C THR A 153 -2.23 15.11 25.74
N SER A 154 -1.46 16.15 26.07
CA SER A 154 -0.01 16.02 26.33
C SER A 154 0.28 14.91 27.35
N ARG A 155 -0.55 14.82 28.42
CA ARG A 155 -0.38 13.81 29.46
C ARG A 155 -0.67 12.39 29.00
N GLU A 156 -1.69 12.20 28.18
CA GLU A 156 -2.01 10.90 27.54
C GLU A 156 -0.91 10.46 26.58
N ARG A 157 -0.29 11.40 25.85
CA ARG A 157 0.87 11.11 24.98
C ARG A 157 2.10 10.67 25.77
N GLU A 158 2.41 11.33 26.89
CA GLU A 158 3.49 10.91 27.78
C GLU A 158 3.27 9.49 28.31
N VAL A 159 2.05 9.17 28.76
CA VAL A 159 1.69 7.82 29.19
C VAL A 159 1.81 6.82 28.06
N LEU A 160 1.38 7.17 26.83
CA LEU A 160 1.48 6.31 25.65
C LEU A 160 2.94 6.02 25.26
N THR A 161 3.81 7.02 25.37
CA THR A 161 5.25 6.85 25.15
C THR A 161 5.85 5.84 26.11
N CYS A 162 5.56 5.97 27.40
CA CYS A 162 6.02 5.00 28.40
C CYS A 162 5.47 3.58 28.16
N ILE A 163 4.21 3.47 27.71
CA ILE A 163 3.60 2.18 27.32
C ILE A 163 4.37 1.55 26.15
N ALA A 164 4.75 2.35 25.15
CA ALA A 164 5.51 1.89 23.99
C ALA A 164 6.94 1.46 24.35
N GLU A 165 7.51 2.05 25.41
CA GLU A 165 8.80 1.64 26.00
C GLU A 165 8.68 0.38 26.88
N GLY A 166 7.47 -0.16 27.07
CA GLY A 166 7.22 -1.39 27.83
C GLY A 166 7.06 -1.21 29.33
N GLU A 167 6.96 0.03 29.82
CA GLU A 167 6.87 0.34 31.25
C GLU A 167 5.50 -0.08 31.82
N ASP A 168 5.49 -0.60 33.04
CA ASP A 168 4.28 -0.89 33.82
C ASP A 168 3.68 0.37 34.49
N ASN A 169 2.46 0.28 35.00
CA ASN A 169 1.78 1.43 35.56
C ASN A 169 2.53 2.02 36.80
N ARG A 170 3.26 1.22 37.54
CA ARG A 170 4.05 1.64 38.68
C ARG A 170 5.25 2.46 38.23
N THR A 171 5.96 2.00 37.23
CA THR A 171 7.13 2.70 36.65
C THR A 171 6.68 4.01 35.99
N ILE A 172 5.57 4.00 35.24
CA ILE A 172 4.97 5.20 34.68
C ILE A 172 4.60 6.21 35.77
N ALA A 173 3.99 5.74 36.85
CA ALA A 173 3.60 6.58 37.96
C ALA A 173 4.81 7.29 38.61
N LEU A 174 5.90 6.56 38.83
CA LEU A 174 7.15 7.09 39.36
C LEU A 174 7.79 8.09 38.39
N ARG A 175 7.89 7.73 37.10
CA ARG A 175 8.51 8.57 36.04
C ARG A 175 7.76 9.89 35.84
N LEU A 176 6.43 9.84 35.90
CA LEU A 176 5.58 10.99 35.63
C LEU A 176 5.15 11.76 36.88
N GLY A 177 5.54 11.31 38.08
CA GLY A 177 5.24 11.95 39.35
C GLY A 177 3.76 11.97 39.72
N ILE A 178 3.00 10.92 39.38
CA ILE A 178 1.54 10.79 39.65
C ILE A 178 1.22 9.47 40.34
N GLY A 179 -0.01 9.35 40.83
CA GLY A 179 -0.46 8.11 41.47
C GLY A 179 -0.72 6.99 40.42
N GLU A 180 -0.45 5.75 40.80
CA GLU A 180 -0.71 4.58 39.94
C GLU A 180 -2.18 4.47 39.48
N GLY A 181 -3.13 4.86 40.40
CA GLY A 181 -4.55 4.95 40.04
C GLY A 181 -4.83 5.98 38.94
N THR A 182 -4.10 7.10 38.95
CA THR A 182 -4.19 8.14 37.91
C THR A 182 -3.66 7.62 36.56
N VAL A 183 -2.57 6.84 36.57
CA VAL A 183 -2.04 6.17 35.36
C VAL A 183 -3.08 5.22 34.78
N ARG A 184 -3.74 4.39 35.61
CA ARG A 184 -4.81 3.48 35.15
C ARG A 184 -5.95 4.26 34.48
N SER A 185 -6.35 5.39 35.03
CA SER A 185 -7.38 6.24 34.43
C SER A 185 -6.93 6.82 33.08
N HIS A 186 -5.71 7.31 32.97
CA HIS A 186 -5.15 7.79 31.71
C HIS A 186 -5.08 6.67 30.67
N VAL A 187 -4.61 5.47 31.03
CA VAL A 187 -4.57 4.30 30.15
C VAL A 187 -5.97 3.94 29.66
N HIS A 188 -6.97 3.93 30.55
CA HIS A 188 -8.35 3.62 30.14
C HIS A 188 -8.89 4.62 29.09
N VAL A 189 -8.76 5.92 29.36
CA VAL A 189 -9.20 6.99 28.44
C VAL A 189 -8.44 6.94 27.12
N LEU A 190 -7.13 6.71 27.17
CA LEU A 190 -6.27 6.58 26.01
C LEU A 190 -6.69 5.42 25.10
N LEU A 191 -6.98 4.23 25.67
CA LEU A 191 -7.44 3.08 24.91
C LEU A 191 -8.79 3.36 24.21
N GLN A 192 -9.70 4.06 24.89
CA GLN A 192 -10.98 4.47 24.30
C GLN A 192 -10.79 5.46 23.15
N LYS A 193 -9.94 6.50 23.32
CA LYS A 193 -9.66 7.50 22.26
C LYS A 193 -8.98 6.88 21.04
N LEU A 194 -8.07 5.94 21.25
CA LEU A 194 -7.38 5.21 20.20
C LEU A 194 -8.22 4.07 19.60
N GLN A 195 -9.39 3.78 20.17
CA GLN A 195 -10.28 2.68 19.74
C GLN A 195 -9.56 1.31 19.71
N VAL A 196 -8.67 1.06 20.67
CA VAL A 196 -7.93 -0.19 20.79
C VAL A 196 -8.32 -0.96 22.06
N SER A 197 -8.25 -2.29 22.00
CA SER A 197 -8.74 -3.17 23.06
C SER A 197 -7.73 -3.37 24.23
N ASN A 198 -6.45 -3.12 23.98
CA ASN A 198 -5.40 -3.36 24.99
C ASN A 198 -4.17 -2.47 24.78
N ARG A 199 -3.30 -2.42 25.81
CA ARG A 199 -2.10 -1.57 25.83
C ARG A 199 -1.06 -1.96 24.77
N THR A 200 -1.00 -3.23 24.38
CA THR A 200 -0.07 -3.70 23.35
C THR A 200 -0.46 -3.14 21.97
N GLN A 201 -1.76 -3.11 21.67
CA GLN A 201 -2.26 -2.48 20.45
C GLN A 201 -1.99 -0.97 20.43
N ALA A 202 -2.13 -0.29 21.58
CA ALA A 202 -1.80 1.12 21.68
C ALA A 202 -0.29 1.37 21.46
N ALA A 203 0.58 0.53 22.02
CA ALA A 203 2.02 0.60 21.80
C ALA A 203 2.39 0.40 20.31
N LEU A 204 1.83 -0.62 19.66
CA LEU A 204 2.07 -0.90 18.24
C LEU A 204 1.58 0.25 17.35
N LEU A 205 0.43 0.84 17.66
CA LEU A 205 -0.11 1.98 16.94
C LEU A 205 0.83 3.20 17.07
N TRP A 206 1.37 3.45 18.26
CA TRP A 206 2.34 4.53 18.51
C TRP A 206 3.66 4.31 17.78
N LEU A 207 4.23 3.09 17.85
CA LEU A 207 5.50 2.73 17.22
C LEU A 207 5.42 2.78 15.69
N GLY A 208 4.28 2.47 15.08
CA GLY A 208 4.04 2.59 13.65
C GLY A 208 3.98 4.04 13.15
N GLN A 209 3.83 5.03 14.06
CA GLN A 209 3.73 6.46 13.73
C GLN A 209 5.03 7.23 13.93
N VAL A 210 5.99 6.67 14.70
CA VAL A 210 7.25 7.35 14.95
C VAL A 210 8.26 6.99 13.87
N PRO A 211 8.76 7.95 13.05
CA PRO A 211 9.87 7.69 12.15
C PRO A 211 11.07 7.20 12.95
N ASN A 212 11.76 6.21 12.43
CA ASN A 212 12.87 5.44 13.05
C ASN A 212 14.12 6.30 13.46
N ASN A 213 13.92 7.59 13.73
CA ASN A 213 14.98 8.54 14.09
C ASN A 213 15.04 8.93 15.58
N ALA A 214 14.24 8.30 16.45
CA ALA A 214 14.14 8.67 17.87
C ALA A 214 15.06 7.86 18.81
N HIS A 215 16.11 7.21 18.32
CA HIS A 215 17.10 6.53 19.17
C HIS A 215 18.30 7.38 19.54
N LYS A 216 18.15 8.71 19.61
CA LYS A 216 19.16 9.60 20.20
C LYS A 216 18.51 10.66 21.10
N ILE A 217 17.94 10.22 22.21
CA ILE A 217 17.77 11.10 23.36
C ILE A 217 18.90 10.72 24.33
N THR A 218 19.99 11.43 24.27
CA THR A 218 21.04 11.45 25.28
C THR A 218 20.40 11.94 26.57
N PRO A 219 20.51 11.20 27.70
CA PRO A 219 20.01 11.69 28.98
C PRO A 219 20.76 12.98 29.36
N PRO A 220 20.13 13.95 30.02
CA PRO A 220 20.81 15.14 30.46
C PRO A 220 21.91 14.72 31.46
N ILE A 221 23.13 15.15 31.16
CA ILE A 221 24.29 15.02 32.04
C ILE A 221 23.93 15.78 33.34
N LEU A 222 23.80 15.07 34.47
CA LEU A 222 23.76 15.67 35.79
C LEU A 222 25.07 16.42 35.97
N GLY A 223 24.98 17.75 35.88
CA GLY A 223 26.11 18.61 36.21
C GLY A 223 26.46 18.46 37.69
N ASP A 224 27.73 18.22 37.92
CA ASP A 224 28.37 18.38 39.23
C ASP A 224 28.11 19.81 39.70
N ALA A 225 27.51 19.93 40.87
CA ALA A 225 27.47 21.18 41.63
C ALA A 225 28.57 21.11 42.70
N PRO A 226 29.25 22.21 43.02
CA PRO A 226 30.42 22.29 43.87
C PRO A 226 30.12 22.04 45.37
#